data_7019bfaf94219df150d6e867a0b5163c
#
_entry.id   7019bfaf94219df150d6e867a0b5163c
#
_cell.length_a   1.000
_cell.length_b   1.000
_cell.length_c   1.000
_cell.angle_alpha   90.00
_cell.angle_beta   90.00
_cell.angle_gamma   90.00
#
_symmetry.space_group_name_H-M   'P 1'
#
loop_
_entity.id
_entity.type
_entity.pdbx_description
1 polymer ?
#
loop_
_entity_poly.entity_id
_entity_poly.type
_entity_poly.pdbx_seq_one_letter_code
_entity_poly.pdbx_strand_id
1 'polypeptide(L)'
;MTETLVTARAGATRWTCPFCLLLCDTSTVQVDASGALTLSGTGCACASRALARFSARPTTASPQVDGQVCTLDQAVAAAAKLLAASRQPLFGGLGTDVSGARALYRLACKTGAISDAAEGAALMTTLRATQDRGSFFTTLAEVRTRADLIVCVGGTPVEQAPGFFERCGVGEELVAKRHVVVIGGSGVDDAVLAALRTRPGVTVESIPLQGDLFTTVATLSALVAGRAVREAPTALKSLVTRLQQARYAVFVGETRKLPAQGALIVEGINRTVGTLNQTTRAAAMWLGGGNGAGTVSQVFTWLSGLPLRSRAGPLGLEHEPLCFDAQRLLAEGAIDSLLWVSGFDPDVAPPATVLPTIVLGHPDLASARASVFIPVSTPGIGSPGHLFRADGSVMLPLFAVYEDTLPMLSSVLDRILESTP
;
A
#
# COMPACT_ATOMS: atom_id res chain seq x y z
N MET A 1 25.51 -30.81 19.00
CA MET A 1 24.41 -30.36 18.17
C MET A 1 24.87 -29.06 17.50
N THR A 2 25.32 -29.16 16.26
CA THR A 2 25.85 -28.03 15.47
C THR A 2 24.66 -27.27 14.90
N GLU A 3 24.37 -26.08 15.45
CA GLU A 3 23.41 -25.15 14.85
C GLU A 3 23.91 -24.80 13.44
N THR A 4 23.16 -25.20 12.44
CA THR A 4 23.42 -24.82 11.05
C THR A 4 23.05 -23.34 10.92
N LEU A 5 24.05 -22.47 10.98
CA LEU A 5 23.90 -21.06 10.64
C LEU A 5 23.43 -20.98 9.19
N VAL A 6 22.27 -20.41 8.99
CA VAL A 6 21.76 -20.03 7.67
C VAL A 6 22.82 -19.14 7.02
N THR A 7 23.22 -19.46 5.81
CA THR A 7 24.30 -18.79 5.09
C THR A 7 23.94 -17.34 4.83
N ALA A 8 24.36 -16.44 5.72
CA ALA A 8 24.29 -15.00 5.47
C ALA A 8 25.21 -14.65 4.29
N ARG A 9 24.70 -13.97 3.28
CA ARG A 9 25.54 -13.41 2.22
C ARG A 9 26.49 -12.39 2.86
N ALA A 10 27.76 -12.73 2.95
CA ALA A 10 28.80 -11.84 3.47
C ALA A 10 28.95 -10.64 2.52
N GLY A 11 28.55 -9.46 2.98
CA GLY A 11 28.68 -8.18 2.27
C GLY A 11 27.42 -7.34 2.38
N ALA A 12 27.57 -6.00 2.46
CA ALA A 12 26.45 -5.06 2.43
C ALA A 12 25.73 -5.17 1.07
N THR A 13 24.57 -5.81 1.04
CA THR A 13 23.79 -5.96 -0.18
C THR A 13 22.85 -4.77 -0.32
N ARG A 14 22.83 -4.13 -1.50
CA ARG A 14 21.83 -3.12 -1.83
C ARG A 14 20.46 -3.74 -1.66
N TRP A 15 19.60 -3.10 -0.87
CA TRP A 15 18.35 -3.67 -0.44
C TRP A 15 17.16 -2.77 -0.82
N THR A 16 16.12 -3.36 -1.37
CA THR A 16 14.85 -2.70 -1.62
C THR A 16 13.95 -2.90 -0.40
N CYS A 17 13.62 -1.82 0.30
CA CYS A 17 12.79 -1.85 1.49
C CYS A 17 11.32 -2.15 1.14
N PRO A 18 10.70 -3.26 1.61
CA PRO A 18 9.33 -3.62 1.28
C PRO A 18 8.27 -2.99 2.20
N PHE A 19 8.67 -2.24 3.24
CA PHE A 19 7.80 -1.87 4.36
C PHE A 19 7.00 -0.59 4.15
N CYS A 20 7.20 0.12 3.04
CA CYS A 20 6.36 1.27 2.70
C CYS A 20 6.19 1.41 1.18
N LEU A 21 5.27 2.29 0.79
CA LEU A 21 4.87 2.52 -0.59
C LEU A 21 6.00 3.00 -1.54
N LEU A 22 7.09 3.53 -0.98
CA LEU A 22 8.18 4.14 -1.76
C LEU A 22 9.16 3.10 -2.31
N LEU A 23 9.23 1.92 -1.71
CA LEU A 23 10.19 0.86 -2.05
C LEU A 23 11.61 1.44 -2.23
N CYS A 24 12.13 2.12 -1.19
CA CYS A 24 13.44 2.74 -1.22
C CYS A 24 14.53 1.69 -1.47
N ASP A 25 15.42 1.96 -2.42
CA ASP A 25 16.46 1.04 -2.91
C ASP A 25 17.89 1.58 -2.73
N THR A 26 18.05 2.59 -1.87
CA THR A 26 19.33 3.26 -1.60
C THR A 26 20.01 2.81 -0.30
N SER A 27 19.34 1.96 0.47
CA SER A 27 19.84 1.42 1.74
C SER A 27 20.47 0.04 1.58
N THR A 28 21.24 -0.36 2.59
CA THR A 28 21.81 -1.69 2.71
C THR A 28 21.43 -2.30 4.05
N VAL A 29 21.28 -3.62 4.08
CA VAL A 29 21.06 -4.38 5.30
C VAL A 29 22.24 -5.33 5.52
N GLN A 30 22.71 -5.39 6.75
CA GLN A 30 23.75 -6.30 7.19
C GLN A 30 23.19 -7.23 8.27
N VAL A 31 23.63 -8.49 8.24
CA VAL A 31 23.35 -9.49 9.26
C VAL A 31 24.57 -9.64 10.12
N ASP A 32 24.47 -9.43 11.42
CA ASP A 32 25.56 -9.64 12.35
C ASP A 32 25.71 -11.10 12.80
N ALA A 33 26.74 -11.39 13.58
CA ALA A 33 27.00 -12.74 14.08
C ALA A 33 25.89 -13.27 15.03
N SER A 34 25.07 -12.37 15.58
CA SER A 34 23.93 -12.74 16.41
C SER A 34 22.65 -13.02 15.59
N GLY A 35 22.68 -12.77 14.28
CA GLY A 35 21.53 -12.84 13.38
C GLY A 35 20.66 -11.58 13.39
N ALA A 36 21.06 -10.52 14.07
CA ALA A 36 20.31 -9.26 14.05
C ALA A 36 20.54 -8.49 12.75
N LEU A 37 19.49 -7.80 12.28
CA LEU A 37 19.52 -7.05 11.03
C LEU A 37 19.80 -5.56 11.32
N THR A 38 20.82 -5.01 10.68
CA THR A 38 21.20 -3.61 10.81
C THR A 38 21.01 -2.87 9.49
N LEU A 39 20.24 -1.76 9.54
CA LEU A 39 19.97 -0.89 8.40
C LEU A 39 21.04 0.20 8.30
N SER A 40 21.56 0.43 7.10
CA SER A 40 22.52 1.50 6.79
C SER A 40 22.10 2.27 5.54
N GLY A 41 22.56 3.53 5.43
CA GLY A 41 22.28 4.40 4.27
C GLY A 41 20.94 5.16 4.33
N THR A 42 20.16 4.99 5.42
CA THR A 42 18.93 5.77 5.65
C THR A 42 18.64 5.87 7.14
N GLY A 43 18.00 6.97 7.54
CA GLY A 43 17.44 7.17 8.91
C GLY A 43 15.95 6.85 9.01
N CYS A 44 15.39 6.06 8.09
CA CYS A 44 13.97 5.77 8.06
C CYS A 44 13.53 4.95 9.27
N ALA A 45 12.79 5.58 10.19
CA ALA A 45 12.28 4.94 11.40
C ALA A 45 11.28 3.80 11.09
N CYS A 46 10.53 3.89 10.00
CA CYS A 46 9.62 2.83 9.54
C CYS A 46 10.41 1.56 9.19
N ALA A 47 11.43 1.69 8.33
CA ALA A 47 12.27 0.56 7.92
C ALA A 47 13.01 -0.05 9.11
N SER A 48 13.60 0.77 10.00
CA SER A 48 14.31 0.29 11.19
C SER A 48 13.41 -0.48 12.14
N ARG A 49 12.21 0.03 12.41
CA ARG A 49 11.22 -0.61 13.28
C ARG A 49 10.70 -1.93 12.68
N ALA A 50 10.44 -1.95 11.38
CA ALA A 50 10.01 -3.17 10.72
C ALA A 50 11.12 -4.24 10.70
N LEU A 51 12.37 -3.87 10.36
CA LEU A 51 13.50 -4.79 10.38
C LEU A 51 13.79 -5.39 11.76
N ALA A 52 13.55 -4.65 12.84
CA ALA A 52 13.75 -5.14 14.20
C ALA A 52 12.85 -6.34 14.59
N ARG A 53 11.84 -6.66 13.77
CA ARG A 53 10.96 -7.83 13.95
C ARG A 53 11.52 -9.10 13.32
N PHE A 54 12.65 -9.01 12.60
CA PHE A 54 13.25 -10.13 11.87
C PHE A 54 14.61 -10.48 12.45
N SER A 55 14.93 -11.76 12.33
CA SER A 55 16.26 -12.29 12.69
C SER A 55 16.65 -13.37 11.70
N ALA A 56 17.92 -13.40 11.33
CA ALA A 56 18.47 -14.47 10.49
C ALA A 56 18.66 -15.81 11.25
N ARG A 57 18.12 -15.91 12.47
CA ARG A 57 18.05 -17.18 13.20
C ARG A 57 16.85 -18.00 12.73
N PRO A 58 16.92 -19.35 12.79
CA PRO A 58 15.78 -20.20 12.50
C PRO A 58 14.59 -19.80 13.38
N THR A 59 13.43 -19.60 12.75
CA THR A 59 12.19 -19.33 13.47
C THR A 59 11.68 -20.62 14.15
N THR A 60 11.06 -20.45 15.32
CA THR A 60 10.33 -21.52 16.02
C THR A 60 8.85 -21.57 15.60
N ALA A 61 8.41 -20.61 14.78
CA ALA A 61 7.03 -20.59 14.32
C ALA A 61 6.71 -21.80 13.44
N SER A 62 5.63 -22.47 13.77
CA SER A 62 5.17 -23.68 13.11
C SER A 62 3.72 -23.54 12.66
N PRO A 63 3.30 -24.25 11.60
CA PRO A 63 1.89 -24.32 11.23
C PRO A 63 1.03 -24.85 12.38
N GLN A 64 -0.22 -24.36 12.45
CA GLN A 64 -1.18 -24.75 13.48
C GLN A 64 -2.56 -24.98 12.88
N VAL A 65 -3.27 -25.94 13.44
CA VAL A 65 -4.70 -26.20 13.20
C VAL A 65 -5.38 -26.19 14.56
N ASP A 66 -6.41 -25.35 14.71
CA ASP A 66 -7.15 -25.12 15.97
C ASP A 66 -6.21 -24.88 17.18
N GLY A 67 -5.14 -24.10 16.94
CA GLY A 67 -4.13 -23.77 17.95
C GLY A 67 -3.12 -24.88 18.26
N GLN A 68 -3.22 -26.05 17.63
CA GLN A 68 -2.28 -27.16 17.81
C GLN A 68 -1.22 -27.16 16.71
N VAL A 69 0.04 -27.24 17.11
CA VAL A 69 1.18 -27.35 16.17
C VAL A 69 1.04 -28.62 15.32
N CYS A 70 1.24 -28.48 14.03
CA CYS A 70 1.13 -29.59 13.07
C CYS A 70 2.17 -29.45 11.95
N THR A 71 2.18 -30.40 11.03
CA THR A 71 3.02 -30.31 9.81
C THR A 71 2.41 -29.37 8.80
N LEU A 72 3.23 -28.87 7.88
CA LEU A 72 2.75 -28.02 6.77
C LEU A 72 1.70 -28.75 5.93
N ASP A 73 1.87 -30.06 5.69
CA ASP A 73 0.93 -30.85 4.92
C ASP A 73 -0.44 -30.96 5.60
N GLN A 74 -0.44 -31.14 6.91
CA GLN A 74 -1.68 -31.14 7.69
C GLN A 74 -2.39 -29.79 7.67
N ALA A 75 -1.66 -28.71 7.82
CA ALA A 75 -2.23 -27.36 7.76
C ALA A 75 -2.78 -27.04 6.37
N VAL A 76 -2.07 -27.39 5.29
CA VAL A 76 -2.52 -27.23 3.90
C VAL A 76 -3.80 -28.04 3.66
N ALA A 77 -3.85 -29.30 4.08
CA ALA A 77 -5.05 -30.13 3.94
C ALA A 77 -6.25 -29.58 4.71
N ALA A 78 -6.02 -29.06 5.94
CA ALA A 78 -7.06 -28.42 6.73
C ALA A 78 -7.59 -27.14 6.06
N ALA A 79 -6.69 -26.28 5.52
CA ALA A 79 -7.06 -25.07 4.78
C ALA A 79 -7.87 -25.40 3.52
N ALA A 80 -7.42 -26.39 2.72
CA ALA A 80 -8.14 -26.83 1.52
C ALA A 80 -9.54 -27.37 1.84
N LYS A 81 -9.65 -28.20 2.90
CA LYS A 81 -10.94 -28.72 3.38
C LYS A 81 -11.90 -27.59 3.80
N LEU A 82 -11.39 -26.58 4.48
CA LEU A 82 -12.15 -25.44 4.95
C LEU A 82 -12.67 -24.61 3.78
N LEU A 83 -11.81 -24.32 2.78
CA LEU A 83 -12.22 -23.62 1.57
C LEU A 83 -13.21 -24.42 0.71
N ALA A 84 -13.02 -25.75 0.61
CA ALA A 84 -13.94 -26.61 -0.12
C ALA A 84 -15.35 -26.68 0.52
N ALA A 85 -15.46 -26.49 1.82
CA ALA A 85 -16.73 -26.45 2.55
C ALA A 85 -17.41 -25.07 2.50
N SER A 86 -16.69 -24.02 2.12
CA SER A 86 -17.19 -22.66 2.05
C SER A 86 -18.01 -22.43 0.77
N ARG A 87 -19.11 -21.68 0.90
CA ARG A 87 -19.94 -21.26 -0.23
C ARG A 87 -19.58 -19.85 -0.73
N GLN A 88 -19.14 -19.00 0.18
CA GLN A 88 -18.74 -17.64 -0.14
C GLN A 88 -17.54 -17.24 0.74
N PRO A 89 -16.33 -17.67 0.36
CA PRO A 89 -15.13 -17.27 1.09
C PRO A 89 -14.75 -15.80 0.79
N LEU A 90 -14.19 -15.14 1.80
CA LEU A 90 -13.52 -13.85 1.65
C LEU A 90 -12.01 -14.06 1.72
N PHE A 91 -11.27 -13.56 0.74
CA PHE A 91 -9.82 -13.42 0.78
C PHE A 91 -9.48 -11.99 1.17
N GLY A 92 -8.99 -11.80 2.39
CA GLY A 92 -8.74 -10.50 3.02
C GLY A 92 -7.27 -10.26 3.35
N GLY A 93 -6.95 -9.04 3.79
CA GLY A 93 -5.58 -8.62 4.05
C GLY A 93 -4.78 -8.42 2.79
N LEU A 94 -4.50 -9.48 2.09
CA LEU A 94 -3.83 -9.58 0.77
C LEU A 94 -2.43 -8.94 0.76
N GLY A 95 -1.73 -9.03 1.91
CA GLY A 95 -0.39 -8.49 2.10
C GLY A 95 0.68 -9.40 1.50
N THR A 96 0.93 -9.31 0.18
CA THR A 96 1.92 -10.17 -0.49
C THR A 96 2.56 -9.49 -1.71
N ASP A 97 3.53 -10.18 -2.29
CA ASP A 97 4.24 -9.84 -3.53
C ASP A 97 3.51 -10.32 -4.80
N VAL A 98 4.10 -10.08 -5.97
CA VAL A 98 3.56 -10.49 -7.27
C VAL A 98 3.33 -12.00 -7.35
N SER A 99 4.25 -12.81 -6.82
CA SER A 99 4.16 -14.28 -6.89
C SER A 99 2.99 -14.79 -6.05
N GLY A 100 2.89 -14.31 -4.80
CA GLY A 100 1.76 -14.61 -3.93
C GLY A 100 0.43 -14.11 -4.48
N ALA A 101 0.39 -12.91 -5.07
CA ALA A 101 -0.81 -12.37 -5.69
C ALA A 101 -1.32 -13.23 -6.86
N ARG A 102 -0.42 -13.76 -7.70
CA ARG A 102 -0.78 -14.68 -8.79
C ARG A 102 -1.35 -16.00 -8.28
N ALA A 103 -0.78 -16.55 -7.22
CA ALA A 103 -1.28 -17.77 -6.58
C ALA A 103 -2.65 -17.53 -5.90
N LEU A 104 -2.80 -16.39 -5.21
CA LEU A 104 -4.08 -15.96 -4.63
C LEU A 104 -5.18 -15.84 -5.69
N TYR A 105 -4.88 -15.22 -6.84
CA TYR A 105 -5.85 -15.07 -7.91
C TYR A 105 -6.35 -16.44 -8.40
N ARG A 106 -5.46 -17.41 -8.62
CA ARG A 106 -5.84 -18.77 -9.06
C ARG A 106 -6.73 -19.45 -8.02
N LEU A 107 -6.36 -19.36 -6.75
CA LEU A 107 -7.15 -19.94 -5.66
C LEU A 107 -8.51 -19.22 -5.52
N ALA A 108 -8.56 -17.89 -5.65
CA ALA A 108 -9.81 -17.13 -5.63
C ALA A 108 -10.75 -17.52 -6.79
N CYS A 109 -10.21 -17.73 -8.00
CA CYS A 109 -11.00 -18.21 -9.13
C CYS A 109 -11.57 -19.62 -8.90
N LYS A 110 -10.75 -20.52 -8.31
CA LYS A 110 -11.18 -21.90 -8.00
C LYS A 110 -12.30 -21.93 -6.97
N THR A 111 -12.22 -21.07 -5.94
CA THR A 111 -13.14 -21.08 -4.80
C THR A 111 -14.31 -20.11 -4.93
N GLY A 112 -14.33 -19.24 -5.96
CA GLY A 112 -15.31 -18.17 -6.09
C GLY A 112 -15.18 -17.09 -5.02
N ALA A 113 -14.01 -16.98 -4.36
CA ALA A 113 -13.79 -16.04 -3.27
C ALA A 113 -13.90 -14.60 -3.71
N ILE A 114 -14.54 -13.76 -2.87
CA ILE A 114 -14.43 -12.31 -2.97
C ILE A 114 -13.04 -11.92 -2.43
N SER A 115 -12.35 -11.03 -3.14
CA SER A 115 -11.01 -10.57 -2.76
C SER A 115 -11.00 -9.08 -2.45
N ASP A 116 -10.65 -8.71 -1.20
CA ASP A 116 -10.49 -7.30 -0.77
C ASP A 116 -9.27 -7.13 0.14
N ALA A 117 -8.56 -6.02 0.01
CA ALA A 117 -7.40 -5.74 0.85
C ALA A 117 -7.79 -5.24 2.25
N ALA A 118 -6.85 -5.28 3.19
CA ALA A 118 -7.05 -4.71 4.53
C ALA A 118 -7.48 -3.24 4.50
N GLU A 119 -6.90 -2.46 3.58
CA GLU A 119 -7.24 -1.05 3.33
C GLU A 119 -7.98 -0.87 1.98
N GLY A 120 -8.85 -1.81 1.62
CA GLY A 120 -9.56 -1.82 0.34
C GLY A 120 -10.36 -0.55 0.08
N ALA A 121 -10.99 0.03 1.10
CA ALA A 121 -11.73 1.29 0.99
C ALA A 121 -10.84 2.44 0.48
N ALA A 122 -9.59 2.53 0.96
CA ALA A 122 -8.64 3.55 0.53
C ALA A 122 -8.23 3.37 -0.94
N LEU A 123 -8.05 2.12 -1.40
CA LEU A 123 -7.77 1.81 -2.81
C LEU A 123 -8.97 2.14 -3.70
N MET A 124 -10.19 1.79 -3.28
CA MET A 124 -11.42 2.05 -4.05
C MET A 124 -11.72 3.54 -4.19
N THR A 125 -11.28 4.37 -3.26
CA THR A 125 -11.47 5.83 -3.31
C THR A 125 -10.91 6.45 -4.59
N THR A 126 -9.67 6.11 -4.95
CA THR A 126 -9.03 6.61 -6.17
C THR A 126 -9.53 5.90 -7.42
N LEU A 127 -9.75 4.61 -7.32
CA LEU A 127 -10.20 3.79 -8.44
C LEU A 127 -11.55 4.28 -8.97
N ARG A 128 -12.53 4.51 -8.10
CA ARG A 128 -13.87 4.99 -8.48
C ARG A 128 -13.80 6.32 -9.23
N ALA A 129 -13.03 7.29 -8.72
CA ALA A 129 -12.85 8.57 -9.39
C ALA A 129 -12.16 8.42 -10.76
N THR A 130 -11.22 7.46 -10.88
CA THR A 130 -10.51 7.19 -12.14
C THR A 130 -11.41 6.50 -13.17
N GLN A 131 -12.25 5.57 -12.74
CA GLN A 131 -13.21 4.88 -13.61
C GLN A 131 -14.25 5.83 -14.20
N ASP A 132 -14.65 6.87 -13.44
CA ASP A 132 -15.62 7.84 -13.90
C ASP A 132 -15.09 8.76 -15.02
N ARG A 133 -13.85 9.29 -14.86
CA ARG A 133 -13.36 10.37 -15.73
C ARG A 133 -11.91 10.25 -16.15
N GLY A 134 -11.24 9.17 -15.76
CA GLY A 134 -9.79 9.06 -15.90
C GLY A 134 -9.01 9.93 -14.90
N SER A 135 -7.70 9.91 -15.01
CA SER A 135 -6.81 10.68 -14.14
C SER A 135 -5.49 10.98 -14.87
N PHE A 136 -4.84 12.08 -14.49
CA PHE A 136 -3.48 12.40 -14.94
C PHE A 136 -2.51 12.00 -13.85
N PHE A 137 -1.91 10.83 -13.99
CA PHE A 137 -0.93 10.32 -13.03
C PHE A 137 0.47 10.89 -13.28
N THR A 138 1.28 10.88 -12.23
CA THR A 138 2.70 11.19 -12.29
C THR A 138 3.50 10.11 -11.58
N THR A 139 4.81 10.10 -11.78
CA THR A 139 5.76 9.21 -11.13
C THR A 139 6.62 9.95 -10.14
N LEU A 140 7.18 9.25 -9.14
CA LEU A 140 8.15 9.83 -8.21
C LEU A 140 9.36 10.42 -8.96
N ALA A 141 9.76 9.80 -10.09
CA ALA A 141 10.83 10.31 -10.93
C ALA A 141 10.49 11.64 -11.61
N GLU A 142 9.26 11.80 -12.11
CA GLU A 142 8.81 13.08 -12.68
C GLU A 142 8.66 14.17 -11.61
N VAL A 143 8.11 13.82 -10.44
CA VAL A 143 8.07 14.76 -9.31
C VAL A 143 9.48 15.22 -8.96
N ARG A 144 10.44 14.29 -8.87
CA ARG A 144 11.85 14.59 -8.58
C ARG A 144 12.48 15.54 -9.59
N THR A 145 12.25 15.31 -10.88
CA THR A 145 12.99 15.98 -11.95
C THR A 145 12.30 17.22 -12.52
N ARG A 146 10.98 17.40 -12.27
CA ARG A 146 10.19 18.44 -12.96
C ARG A 146 9.30 19.28 -12.06
N ALA A 147 8.72 18.69 -10.97
CA ALA A 147 7.72 19.39 -10.19
C ALA A 147 8.33 20.59 -9.43
N ASP A 148 7.92 21.79 -9.76
CA ASP A 148 8.26 23.01 -9.07
C ASP A 148 7.20 23.45 -8.04
N LEU A 149 5.99 22.85 -8.12
CA LEU A 149 4.91 23.03 -7.14
C LEU A 149 4.36 21.65 -6.71
N ILE A 150 4.41 21.37 -5.41
CA ILE A 150 3.80 20.18 -4.80
C ILE A 150 2.69 20.65 -3.87
N VAL A 151 1.47 20.18 -4.11
CA VAL A 151 0.29 20.50 -3.30
C VAL A 151 -0.15 19.25 -2.56
N CYS A 152 0.10 19.18 -1.26
CA CYS A 152 -0.34 18.10 -0.39
C CYS A 152 -1.81 18.33 0.01
N VAL A 153 -2.67 17.35 -0.23
CA VAL A 153 -4.11 17.41 -0.03
C VAL A 153 -4.52 16.59 1.20
N GLY A 154 -5.02 17.26 2.23
CA GLY A 154 -5.40 16.62 3.50
C GLY A 154 -4.22 16.32 4.43
N GLY A 155 -3.11 17.08 4.30
CA GLY A 155 -1.88 16.89 5.07
C GLY A 155 -0.71 16.37 4.24
N THR A 156 0.47 16.25 4.86
CA THR A 156 1.66 15.71 4.20
C THR A 156 1.58 14.18 4.06
N PRO A 157 2.22 13.59 3.02
CA PRO A 157 2.12 12.15 2.76
C PRO A 157 3.15 11.32 3.55
N VAL A 158 3.61 11.79 4.72
CA VAL A 158 4.72 11.16 5.45
C VAL A 158 4.31 10.03 6.37
N GLU A 159 3.02 9.83 6.63
CA GLU A 159 2.55 8.74 7.47
C GLU A 159 2.72 7.38 6.76
N GLN A 160 2.27 7.28 5.53
CA GLN A 160 2.43 6.08 4.71
C GLN A 160 3.75 6.06 3.91
N ALA A 161 4.34 7.22 3.68
CA ALA A 161 5.56 7.39 2.90
C ALA A 161 6.55 8.34 3.59
N PRO A 162 7.18 7.94 4.71
CA PRO A 162 8.02 8.84 5.53
C PRO A 162 9.14 9.54 4.77
N GLY A 163 9.73 8.88 3.76
CA GLY A 163 10.78 9.43 2.90
C GLY A 163 10.27 10.11 1.61
N PHE A 164 8.99 10.52 1.55
CA PHE A 164 8.40 11.05 0.30
C PHE A 164 9.15 12.27 -0.25
N PHE A 165 9.41 13.27 0.58
CA PHE A 165 10.07 14.50 0.13
C PHE A 165 11.52 14.28 -0.28
N GLU A 166 12.23 13.36 0.39
CA GLU A 166 13.59 12.91 0.02
C GLU A 166 13.56 12.18 -1.33
N ARG A 167 12.62 11.25 -1.50
CA ARG A 167 12.48 10.48 -2.75
C ARG A 167 12.11 11.36 -3.92
N CYS A 168 11.34 12.43 -3.67
CA CYS A 168 11.00 13.46 -4.64
C CYS A 168 12.11 14.51 -4.83
N GLY A 169 13.25 14.40 -4.16
CA GLY A 169 14.39 15.31 -4.30
C GLY A 169 14.07 16.76 -3.90
N VAL A 170 13.23 16.96 -2.88
CA VAL A 170 12.89 18.30 -2.39
C VAL A 170 14.08 18.90 -1.66
N GLY A 171 14.61 20.02 -2.20
CA GLY A 171 15.85 20.66 -1.76
C GLY A 171 17.09 20.22 -2.52
N GLU A 172 16.95 19.38 -3.57
CA GLU A 172 18.03 19.03 -4.48
C GLU A 172 18.11 19.98 -5.69
N GLU A 173 19.26 20.01 -6.36
CA GLU A 173 19.55 20.95 -7.46
C GLU A 173 18.74 20.69 -8.74
N LEU A 174 18.22 19.47 -8.95
CA LEU A 174 17.44 19.12 -10.15
C LEU A 174 16.26 20.08 -10.41
N VAL A 175 15.63 20.54 -9.33
CA VAL A 175 14.62 21.59 -9.37
C VAL A 175 14.99 22.61 -8.29
N ALA A 176 15.73 23.64 -8.69
CA ALA A 176 16.38 24.59 -7.77
C ALA A 176 15.39 25.39 -6.89
N LYS A 177 14.16 25.56 -7.33
CA LYS A 177 13.12 26.26 -6.55
C LYS A 177 11.87 25.40 -6.53
N ARG A 178 11.39 25.07 -5.33
CA ARG A 178 10.16 24.31 -5.11
C ARG A 178 9.25 24.99 -4.12
N HIS A 179 7.98 25.01 -4.45
CA HIS A 179 6.92 25.36 -3.53
C HIS A 179 6.25 24.08 -3.02
N VAL A 180 6.10 23.94 -1.71
CA VAL A 180 5.31 22.91 -1.07
C VAL A 180 4.14 23.59 -0.37
N VAL A 181 2.94 23.27 -0.78
CA VAL A 181 1.70 23.79 -0.20
C VAL A 181 0.96 22.64 0.46
N VAL A 182 0.50 22.82 1.69
CA VAL A 182 -0.31 21.81 2.40
C VAL A 182 -1.70 22.37 2.64
N ILE A 183 -2.71 21.70 2.13
CA ILE A 183 -4.12 21.99 2.35
C ILE A 183 -4.63 21.09 3.47
N GLY A 184 -5.08 21.70 4.59
CA GLY A 184 -5.71 20.97 5.69
C GLY A 184 -4.75 20.13 6.53
N GLY A 185 -3.52 20.58 6.72
CA GLY A 185 -2.53 19.94 7.59
C GLY A 185 -2.94 19.91 9.06
N SER A 186 -2.35 19.00 9.81
CA SER A 186 -2.47 18.83 11.26
C SER A 186 -1.15 19.21 11.97
N GLY A 187 -1.13 19.20 13.31
CA GLY A 187 0.08 19.50 14.08
C GLY A 187 1.28 18.60 13.78
N VAL A 188 1.06 17.36 13.29
CA VAL A 188 2.13 16.46 12.83
C VAL A 188 2.82 17.04 11.58
N ASP A 189 2.07 17.70 10.72
CA ASP A 189 2.60 18.32 9.51
C ASP A 189 3.51 19.52 9.84
N ASP A 190 3.31 20.21 10.95
CA ASP A 190 4.10 21.39 11.33
C ASP A 190 5.60 21.07 11.49
N ALA A 191 5.93 19.92 12.08
CA ALA A 191 7.32 19.48 12.20
C ALA A 191 7.94 19.16 10.81
N VAL A 192 7.17 18.52 9.93
CA VAL A 192 7.57 18.23 8.55
C VAL A 192 7.80 19.53 7.77
N LEU A 193 6.87 20.47 7.88
CA LEU A 193 6.96 21.77 7.21
C LEU A 193 8.14 22.60 7.75
N ALA A 194 8.42 22.55 9.05
CA ALA A 194 9.59 23.20 9.64
C ALA A 194 10.89 22.62 9.05
N ALA A 195 11.00 21.30 8.96
CA ALA A 195 12.16 20.65 8.35
C ALA A 195 12.30 20.97 6.86
N LEU A 196 11.21 21.06 6.10
CA LEU A 196 11.24 21.44 4.68
C LEU A 196 11.70 22.90 4.47
N ARG A 197 11.32 23.82 5.36
CA ARG A 197 11.76 25.23 5.28
C ARG A 197 13.27 25.41 5.42
N THR A 198 13.97 24.48 6.02
CA THR A 198 15.45 24.52 6.13
C THR A 198 16.17 24.06 4.87
N ARG A 199 15.45 23.46 3.90
CA ARG A 199 16.06 22.95 2.68
C ARG A 199 16.32 24.06 1.65
N PRO A 200 17.42 23.99 0.90
CA PRO A 200 17.75 24.99 -0.11
C PRO A 200 16.65 25.12 -1.17
N GLY A 201 16.28 26.36 -1.51
CA GLY A 201 15.31 26.65 -2.58
C GLY A 201 13.86 26.22 -2.31
N VAL A 202 13.54 25.76 -1.10
CA VAL A 202 12.20 25.30 -0.74
C VAL A 202 11.41 26.38 -0.02
N THR A 203 10.22 26.67 -0.53
CA THR A 203 9.23 27.51 0.16
C THR A 203 8.03 26.66 0.57
N VAL A 204 7.49 26.94 1.75
CA VAL A 204 6.44 26.12 2.35
C VAL A 204 5.29 26.99 2.83
N GLU A 205 4.07 26.59 2.48
CA GLU A 205 2.84 27.27 2.88
C GLU A 205 1.81 26.25 3.39
N SER A 206 1.03 26.64 4.39
CA SER A 206 -0.13 25.88 4.87
C SER A 206 -1.40 26.69 4.58
N ILE A 207 -2.39 26.02 4.00
CA ILE A 207 -3.71 26.59 3.70
C ILE A 207 -4.73 25.88 4.59
N PRO A 208 -5.39 26.60 5.52
CA PRO A 208 -6.40 26.02 6.37
C PRO A 208 -7.64 25.58 5.56
N LEU A 209 -8.34 24.58 6.07
CA LEU A 209 -9.62 24.14 5.48
C LEU A 209 -10.68 25.22 5.58
N GLN A 210 -11.51 25.27 4.56
CA GLN A 210 -12.76 26.02 4.56
C GLN A 210 -13.92 25.07 4.90
N GLY A 211 -14.26 24.99 6.19
CA GLY A 211 -15.19 23.99 6.67
C GLY A 211 -14.56 22.60 6.67
N ASP A 212 -14.56 21.94 5.51
CA ASP A 212 -13.97 20.62 5.32
C ASP A 212 -13.07 20.52 4.07
N LEU A 213 -12.41 19.38 3.90
CA LEU A 213 -11.51 19.14 2.77
C LEU A 213 -12.28 19.11 1.43
N PHE A 214 -13.48 18.55 1.40
CA PHE A 214 -14.31 18.50 0.19
C PHE A 214 -14.67 19.90 -0.28
N THR A 215 -15.20 20.75 0.60
CA THR A 215 -15.56 22.14 0.31
C THR A 215 -14.33 22.95 -0.17
N THR A 216 -13.18 22.76 0.49
CA THR A 216 -11.93 23.43 0.13
C THR A 216 -11.46 23.05 -1.27
N VAL A 217 -11.47 21.75 -1.62
CA VAL A 217 -11.09 21.25 -2.95
C VAL A 217 -12.11 21.67 -4.00
N ALA A 218 -13.41 21.64 -3.70
CA ALA A 218 -14.46 22.10 -4.62
C ALA A 218 -14.30 23.59 -4.94
N THR A 219 -13.99 24.42 -3.91
CA THR A 219 -13.68 25.84 -4.08
C THR A 219 -12.46 26.05 -4.96
N LEU A 220 -11.36 25.33 -4.71
CA LEU A 220 -10.15 25.41 -5.52
C LEU A 220 -10.46 25.03 -6.99
N SER A 221 -11.18 23.94 -7.20
CA SER A 221 -11.57 23.48 -8.55
C SER A 221 -12.41 24.51 -9.30
N ALA A 222 -13.37 25.16 -8.61
CA ALA A 222 -14.17 26.23 -9.19
C ALA A 222 -13.34 27.45 -9.57
N LEU A 223 -12.41 27.87 -8.72
CA LEU A 223 -11.51 29.00 -8.97
C LEU A 223 -10.57 28.74 -10.15
N VAL A 224 -9.98 27.53 -10.23
CA VAL A 224 -9.12 27.12 -11.35
C VAL A 224 -9.89 27.13 -12.67
N ALA A 225 -11.16 26.73 -12.64
CA ALA A 225 -12.07 26.78 -13.79
C ALA A 225 -12.58 28.22 -14.11
N GLY A 226 -12.07 29.26 -13.45
CA GLY A 226 -12.47 30.66 -13.69
C GLY A 226 -13.88 31.01 -13.20
N ARG A 227 -14.49 30.18 -12.36
CA ARG A 227 -15.84 30.42 -11.83
C ARG A 227 -15.80 31.43 -10.70
N ALA A 228 -16.81 32.31 -10.65
CA ALA A 228 -16.98 33.22 -9.53
C ALA A 228 -17.37 32.41 -8.27
N VAL A 229 -16.56 32.55 -7.22
CA VAL A 229 -16.84 31.96 -5.90
C VAL A 229 -16.99 33.12 -4.90
N ARG A 230 -18.18 33.19 -4.28
CA ARG A 230 -18.44 34.20 -3.25
C ARG A 230 -17.53 33.93 -2.04
N GLU A 231 -16.89 34.99 -1.54
CA GLU A 231 -16.04 34.92 -0.34
C GLU A 231 -14.88 33.89 -0.39
N ALA A 232 -14.37 33.64 -1.61
CA ALA A 232 -13.23 32.74 -1.76
C ALA A 232 -11.99 33.25 -1.01
N PRO A 233 -11.29 32.39 -0.22
CA PRO A 233 -10.11 32.79 0.55
C PRO A 233 -8.99 33.32 -0.32
N THR A 234 -8.30 34.34 0.17
CA THR A 234 -7.12 34.89 -0.48
C THR A 234 -6.03 33.83 -0.69
N ALA A 235 -5.81 32.94 0.27
CA ALA A 235 -4.83 31.84 0.16
C ALA A 235 -5.14 30.91 -1.03
N LEU A 236 -6.41 30.54 -1.25
CA LEU A 236 -6.79 29.71 -2.41
C LEU A 236 -6.64 30.49 -3.73
N LYS A 237 -6.97 31.78 -3.77
CA LYS A 237 -6.74 32.62 -4.96
C LYS A 237 -5.24 32.70 -5.30
N SER A 238 -4.39 32.88 -4.27
CA SER A 238 -2.94 32.88 -4.45
C SER A 238 -2.42 31.52 -4.94
N LEU A 239 -2.98 30.41 -4.45
CA LEU A 239 -2.64 29.07 -4.93
C LEU A 239 -3.03 28.90 -6.41
N VAL A 240 -4.21 29.37 -6.84
CA VAL A 240 -4.63 29.32 -8.25
C VAL A 240 -3.62 30.04 -9.15
N THR A 241 -3.17 31.24 -8.76
CA THR A 241 -2.15 31.98 -9.52
C THR A 241 -0.85 31.18 -9.65
N ARG A 242 -0.39 30.54 -8.56
CA ARG A 242 0.82 29.68 -8.59
C ARG A 242 0.62 28.45 -9.45
N LEU A 243 -0.54 27.79 -9.37
CA LEU A 243 -0.86 26.62 -10.20
C LEU A 243 -0.81 26.95 -11.69
N GLN A 244 -1.32 28.14 -12.08
CA GLN A 244 -1.28 28.61 -13.47
C GLN A 244 0.14 29.00 -13.94
N GLN A 245 1.03 29.39 -13.02
CA GLN A 245 2.40 29.78 -13.30
C GLN A 245 3.39 28.62 -13.17
N ALA A 246 3.01 27.53 -12.51
CA ALA A 246 3.87 26.37 -12.31
C ALA A 246 4.22 25.71 -13.65
N ARG A 247 5.47 25.28 -13.78
CA ARG A 247 5.91 24.49 -14.93
C ARG A 247 5.35 23.07 -14.85
N TYR A 248 5.27 22.51 -13.65
CA TYR A 248 4.66 21.22 -13.39
C TYR A 248 4.16 21.16 -11.94
N ALA A 249 2.86 21.29 -11.78
CA ALA A 249 2.19 21.18 -10.49
C ALA A 249 1.78 19.74 -10.21
N VAL A 250 2.05 19.23 -9.00
CA VAL A 250 1.66 17.89 -8.58
C VAL A 250 0.84 17.94 -7.31
N PHE A 251 -0.38 17.40 -7.38
CA PHE A 251 -1.22 17.17 -6.21
C PHE A 251 -0.89 15.81 -5.61
N VAL A 252 -0.67 15.75 -4.30
CA VAL A 252 -0.32 14.53 -3.58
C VAL A 252 -1.23 14.37 -2.38
N GLY A 253 -1.77 13.16 -2.16
CA GLY A 253 -2.56 12.85 -0.97
C GLY A 253 -2.42 11.39 -0.56
N GLU A 254 -2.66 11.12 0.72
CA GLU A 254 -2.80 9.78 1.26
C GLU A 254 -4.27 9.38 1.26
N THR A 255 -4.62 8.31 0.51
CA THR A 255 -6.01 7.90 0.37
C THR A 255 -6.65 7.48 1.70
N ARG A 256 -5.85 6.99 2.63
CA ARG A 256 -6.27 6.61 3.99
C ARG A 256 -6.74 7.82 4.82
N LYS A 257 -6.21 9.02 4.56
CA LYS A 257 -6.57 10.25 5.27
C LYS A 257 -7.82 10.93 4.69
N LEU A 258 -8.34 10.45 3.57
CA LEU A 258 -9.50 11.05 2.96
C LEU A 258 -10.77 10.68 3.74
N PRO A 259 -11.71 11.63 3.92
CA PRO A 259 -12.99 11.38 4.58
C PRO A 259 -13.90 10.49 3.72
N ALA A 260 -15.10 10.21 4.21
CA ALA A 260 -16.10 9.38 3.49
C ALA A 260 -16.37 9.85 2.05
N GLN A 261 -16.27 11.17 1.78
CA GLN A 261 -16.42 11.75 0.44
C GLN A 261 -15.10 11.72 -0.38
N GLY A 262 -14.13 10.90 0.01
CA GLY A 262 -12.79 10.87 -0.59
C GLY A 262 -12.79 10.74 -2.11
N ALA A 263 -13.67 9.92 -2.69
CA ALA A 263 -13.77 9.78 -4.15
C ALA A 263 -14.15 11.09 -4.85
N LEU A 264 -15.05 11.89 -4.26
CA LEU A 264 -15.41 13.21 -4.79
C LEU A 264 -14.29 14.23 -4.66
N ILE A 265 -13.45 14.12 -3.61
CA ILE A 265 -12.25 14.94 -3.44
C ILE A 265 -11.24 14.60 -4.55
N VAL A 266 -10.98 13.33 -4.78
CA VAL A 266 -10.11 12.86 -5.87
C VAL A 266 -10.62 13.34 -7.23
N GLU A 267 -11.93 13.21 -7.48
CA GLU A 267 -12.56 13.71 -8.71
C GLU A 267 -12.41 15.24 -8.86
N GLY A 268 -12.59 15.99 -7.77
CA GLY A 268 -12.36 17.44 -7.74
C GLY A 268 -10.93 17.83 -8.11
N ILE A 269 -9.94 17.09 -7.62
CA ILE A 269 -8.53 17.26 -7.98
C ILE A 269 -8.31 16.86 -9.45
N ASN A 270 -8.87 15.73 -9.92
CA ASN A 270 -8.75 15.31 -11.32
C ASN A 270 -9.31 16.36 -12.29
N ARG A 271 -10.44 16.99 -11.95
CA ARG A 271 -11.01 18.11 -12.71
C ARG A 271 -10.08 19.32 -12.70
N THR A 272 -9.51 19.66 -11.54
CA THR A 272 -8.55 20.76 -11.39
C THR A 272 -7.32 20.52 -12.27
N VAL A 273 -6.75 19.32 -12.21
CA VAL A 273 -5.61 18.90 -13.04
C VAL A 273 -5.96 18.95 -14.52
N GLY A 274 -7.13 18.44 -14.92
CA GLY A 274 -7.60 18.47 -16.31
C GLY A 274 -7.75 19.92 -16.84
N THR A 275 -8.24 20.84 -16.02
CA THR A 275 -8.34 22.28 -16.38
C THR A 275 -6.97 22.92 -16.52
N LEU A 276 -6.06 22.68 -15.58
CA LEU A 276 -4.69 23.19 -15.64
C LEU A 276 -3.94 22.69 -16.88
N ASN A 277 -4.14 21.44 -17.26
CA ASN A 277 -3.49 20.83 -18.42
C ASN A 277 -3.91 21.43 -19.77
N GLN A 278 -4.88 22.33 -19.81
CA GLN A 278 -5.20 23.11 -21.01
C GLN A 278 -4.15 24.19 -21.31
N THR A 279 -3.44 24.68 -20.28
CA THR A 279 -2.50 25.81 -20.42
C THR A 279 -1.12 25.54 -19.83
N THR A 280 -0.99 24.64 -18.86
CA THR A 280 0.27 24.26 -18.21
C THR A 280 0.32 22.75 -18.00
N ARG A 281 1.15 22.25 -17.09
CA ARG A 281 1.28 20.84 -16.76
C ARG A 281 0.95 20.59 -15.30
N ALA A 282 0.02 19.69 -15.08
CA ALA A 282 -0.32 19.23 -13.74
C ALA A 282 -0.63 17.73 -13.73
N ALA A 283 -0.44 17.09 -12.58
CA ALA A 283 -0.81 15.70 -12.35
C ALA A 283 -1.19 15.46 -10.89
N ALA A 284 -1.70 14.27 -10.59
CA ALA A 284 -2.01 13.85 -9.23
C ALA A 284 -1.28 12.55 -8.89
N MET A 285 -0.90 12.40 -7.62
CA MET A 285 -0.36 11.17 -7.04
C MET A 285 -1.11 10.85 -5.76
N TRP A 286 -1.79 9.72 -5.74
CA TRP A 286 -2.51 9.24 -4.57
C TRP A 286 -1.76 8.06 -3.96
N LEU A 287 -1.33 8.20 -2.72
CA LEU A 287 -0.58 7.18 -2.01
C LEU A 287 -1.54 6.29 -1.22
N GLY A 288 -1.50 5.00 -1.47
CA GLY A 288 -2.31 3.97 -0.83
C GLY A 288 -1.90 2.57 -1.25
N GLY A 289 -2.48 1.55 -0.63
CA GLY A 289 -2.19 0.15 -0.94
C GLY A 289 -0.90 -0.38 -0.29
N GLY A 290 -0.61 0.05 0.93
CA GLY A 290 0.48 -0.49 1.76
C GLY A 290 0.37 -2.00 1.99
N ASN A 291 1.39 -2.57 2.65
CA ASN A 291 1.47 -4.01 2.93
C ASN A 291 1.28 -4.90 1.67
N GLY A 292 1.75 -4.45 0.50
CA GLY A 292 1.61 -5.21 -0.76
C GLY A 292 0.24 -5.13 -1.44
N ALA A 293 -0.79 -4.55 -0.82
CA ALA A 293 -2.16 -4.51 -1.36
C ALA A 293 -2.27 -3.83 -2.73
N GLY A 294 -1.49 -2.76 -2.96
CA GLY A 294 -1.39 -2.12 -4.27
C GLY A 294 -0.85 -3.05 -5.36
N THR A 295 0.15 -3.87 -5.02
CA THR A 295 0.69 -4.91 -5.91
C THR A 295 -0.37 -5.97 -6.24
N VAL A 296 -1.09 -6.46 -5.24
CA VAL A 296 -2.15 -7.46 -5.46
C VAL A 296 -3.24 -6.91 -6.36
N SER A 297 -3.70 -5.66 -6.13
CA SER A 297 -4.71 -5.02 -6.98
C SER A 297 -4.26 -4.90 -8.43
N GLN A 298 -2.99 -4.55 -8.69
CA GLN A 298 -2.45 -4.50 -10.05
C GLN A 298 -2.36 -5.88 -10.70
N VAL A 299 -1.90 -6.90 -9.97
CA VAL A 299 -1.81 -8.28 -10.49
C VAL A 299 -3.20 -8.83 -10.83
N PHE A 300 -4.20 -8.59 -9.98
CA PHE A 300 -5.59 -9.00 -10.26
C PHE A 300 -6.10 -8.30 -11.52
N THR A 301 -5.84 -6.99 -11.66
CA THR A 301 -6.23 -6.25 -12.87
C THR A 301 -5.55 -6.80 -14.14
N TRP A 302 -4.28 -7.19 -14.08
CA TRP A 302 -3.60 -7.80 -15.25
C TRP A 302 -4.16 -9.15 -15.64
N LEU A 303 -4.55 -9.96 -14.65
CA LEU A 303 -5.00 -11.32 -14.90
C LEU A 303 -6.48 -11.39 -15.32
N SER A 304 -7.31 -10.44 -14.89
CA SER A 304 -8.75 -10.48 -15.08
C SER A 304 -9.35 -9.27 -15.81
N GLY A 305 -8.60 -8.16 -15.91
CA GLY A 305 -9.16 -6.87 -16.28
C GLY A 305 -9.90 -6.15 -15.15
N LEU A 306 -10.03 -6.76 -13.97
CA LEU A 306 -10.75 -6.24 -12.81
C LEU A 306 -9.81 -6.05 -11.61
N PRO A 307 -9.90 -4.94 -10.87
CA PRO A 307 -9.15 -4.73 -9.63
C PRO A 307 -9.71 -5.56 -8.47
N LEU A 308 -9.17 -5.38 -7.27
CA LEU A 308 -9.75 -5.94 -6.04
C LEU A 308 -11.21 -5.53 -5.87
N ARG A 309 -11.91 -6.16 -4.93
CA ARG A 309 -13.36 -6.23 -4.80
C ARG A 309 -13.99 -6.92 -6.01
N SER A 310 -13.38 -8.03 -6.36
CA SER A 310 -13.80 -8.88 -7.47
C SER A 310 -13.87 -10.34 -7.05
N ARG A 311 -14.62 -11.13 -7.80
CA ARG A 311 -14.69 -12.59 -7.71
C ARG A 311 -14.94 -13.24 -9.07
N ALA A 312 -14.66 -14.54 -9.17
CA ALA A 312 -15.15 -15.39 -10.22
C ALA A 312 -16.49 -15.99 -9.78
N GLY A 313 -17.60 -15.37 -10.18
CA GLY A 313 -18.96 -15.83 -9.87
C GLY A 313 -19.49 -16.81 -10.90
N PRO A 314 -20.72 -17.36 -10.69
CA PRO A 314 -21.33 -18.31 -11.62
C PRO A 314 -21.58 -17.75 -13.02
N LEU A 315 -21.71 -16.44 -13.15
CA LEU A 315 -21.96 -15.75 -14.42
C LEU A 315 -20.70 -15.17 -15.05
N GLY A 316 -19.52 -15.40 -14.45
CA GLY A 316 -18.25 -14.88 -14.89
C GLY A 316 -17.56 -14.00 -13.84
N LEU A 317 -16.66 -13.12 -14.30
CA LEU A 317 -15.95 -12.21 -13.41
C LEU A 317 -16.85 -11.03 -13.01
N GLU A 318 -16.91 -10.76 -11.73
CA GLU A 318 -17.70 -9.69 -11.12
C GLU A 318 -16.80 -8.73 -10.35
N HIS A 319 -17.10 -7.43 -10.40
CA HIS A 319 -16.43 -6.39 -9.63
C HIS A 319 -17.47 -5.43 -9.04
N GLU A 320 -17.49 -5.32 -7.71
CA GLU A 320 -18.48 -4.51 -6.99
C GLU A 320 -17.78 -3.68 -5.89
N PRO A 321 -17.36 -2.45 -6.19
CA PRO A 321 -16.55 -1.63 -5.28
C PRO A 321 -17.18 -1.37 -3.90
N LEU A 322 -18.51 -1.40 -3.82
CA LEU A 322 -19.25 -1.14 -2.57
C LEU A 322 -19.78 -2.42 -1.92
N CYS A 323 -20.30 -3.38 -2.72
CA CYS A 323 -20.89 -4.60 -2.18
C CYS A 323 -19.82 -5.61 -1.74
N PHE A 324 -18.64 -5.61 -2.38
CA PHE A 324 -17.54 -6.52 -2.04
C PHE A 324 -16.54 -5.91 -1.06
N ASP A 325 -16.97 -4.93 -0.27
CA ASP A 325 -16.21 -4.39 0.85
C ASP A 325 -16.12 -5.40 1.99
N ALA A 326 -14.90 -5.72 2.42
CA ALA A 326 -14.66 -6.76 3.44
C ALA A 326 -15.35 -6.47 4.77
N GLN A 327 -15.36 -5.20 5.23
CA GLN A 327 -16.01 -4.82 6.48
C GLN A 327 -17.53 -4.96 6.37
N ARG A 328 -18.10 -4.57 5.24
CA ARG A 328 -19.51 -4.72 4.95
C ARG A 328 -19.93 -6.18 4.88
N LEU A 329 -19.20 -7.01 4.14
CA LEU A 329 -19.48 -8.44 4.01
C LEU A 329 -19.46 -9.16 5.36
N LEU A 330 -18.51 -8.81 6.24
CA LEU A 330 -18.44 -9.33 7.61
C LEU A 330 -19.62 -8.85 8.45
N ALA A 331 -19.96 -7.57 8.39
CA ALA A 331 -21.05 -7.00 9.17
C ALA A 331 -22.45 -7.55 8.75
N GLU A 332 -22.65 -7.82 7.46
CA GLU A 332 -23.89 -8.36 6.91
C GLU A 332 -23.96 -9.90 7.01
N GLY A 333 -22.90 -10.58 7.45
CA GLY A 333 -22.84 -12.06 7.48
C GLY A 333 -22.92 -12.68 6.08
N ALA A 334 -22.45 -11.97 5.06
CA ALA A 334 -22.53 -12.37 3.65
C ALA A 334 -21.42 -13.36 3.23
N ILE A 335 -20.52 -13.70 4.13
CA ILE A 335 -19.41 -14.67 3.94
C ILE A 335 -19.47 -15.74 5.02
N ASP A 336 -18.90 -16.90 4.74
CA ASP A 336 -18.90 -18.05 5.64
C ASP A 336 -17.50 -18.55 6.02
N SER A 337 -16.46 -17.99 5.41
CA SER A 337 -15.06 -18.24 5.79
C SER A 337 -14.15 -17.07 5.41
N LEU A 338 -13.01 -16.98 6.07
CA LEU A 338 -12.00 -15.95 5.83
C LEU A 338 -10.63 -16.58 5.57
N LEU A 339 -9.99 -16.20 4.47
CA LEU A 339 -8.55 -16.38 4.28
C LEU A 339 -7.87 -15.02 4.39
N TRP A 340 -6.98 -14.84 5.35
CA TRP A 340 -6.27 -13.60 5.61
C TRP A 340 -4.78 -13.73 5.31
N VAL A 341 -4.26 -12.78 4.53
CA VAL A 341 -2.84 -12.76 4.16
C VAL A 341 -2.18 -11.46 4.61
N SER A 342 -1.13 -11.56 5.42
CA SER A 342 -0.26 -10.44 5.77
C SER A 342 1.20 -10.89 5.88
N GLY A 343 1.95 -10.77 4.78
CA GLY A 343 3.33 -11.24 4.68
C GLY A 343 4.38 -10.22 5.12
N PHE A 344 4.06 -8.92 5.17
CA PHE A 344 5.03 -7.86 5.48
C PHE A 344 4.83 -7.23 6.85
N ASP A 345 3.59 -7.08 7.29
CA ASP A 345 3.25 -6.36 8.52
C ASP A 345 2.34 -7.22 9.42
N PRO A 346 2.86 -7.71 10.56
CA PRO A 346 2.06 -8.50 11.51
C PRO A 346 1.01 -7.66 12.27
N ASP A 347 1.10 -6.32 12.27
CA ASP A 347 0.09 -5.47 12.88
C ASP A 347 -1.20 -5.41 12.04
N VAL A 348 -1.13 -5.85 10.77
CA VAL A 348 -2.30 -6.03 9.89
C VAL A 348 -2.92 -7.40 10.14
N ALA A 349 -3.49 -7.58 11.34
CA ALA A 349 -4.13 -8.81 11.77
C ALA A 349 -5.53 -8.99 11.15
N PRO A 350 -6.05 -10.24 11.07
CA PRO A 350 -7.42 -10.49 10.64
C PRO A 350 -8.43 -9.81 11.58
N PRO A 351 -9.58 -9.36 11.06
CA PRO A 351 -10.65 -8.82 11.90
C PRO A 351 -11.18 -9.89 12.86
N ALA A 352 -11.63 -9.45 14.04
CA ALA A 352 -12.25 -10.36 14.98
C ALA A 352 -13.56 -10.93 14.40
N THR A 353 -13.62 -12.26 14.27
CA THR A 353 -14.79 -12.95 13.72
C THR A 353 -14.92 -14.34 14.35
N VAL A 354 -16.12 -14.90 14.28
CA VAL A 354 -16.40 -16.30 14.66
C VAL A 354 -16.31 -17.26 13.47
N LEU A 355 -16.08 -16.73 12.27
CA LEU A 355 -15.98 -17.52 11.06
C LEU A 355 -14.70 -18.39 11.06
N PRO A 356 -14.75 -19.57 10.45
CA PRO A 356 -13.53 -20.32 10.15
C PRO A 356 -12.53 -19.44 9.42
N THR A 357 -11.33 -19.31 9.99
CA THR A 357 -10.32 -18.36 9.49
C THR A 357 -9.00 -19.07 9.22
N ILE A 358 -8.47 -18.90 8.01
CA ILE A 358 -7.13 -19.30 7.60
C ILE A 358 -6.25 -18.06 7.61
N VAL A 359 -5.13 -18.09 8.31
CA VAL A 359 -4.15 -16.98 8.37
C VAL A 359 -2.83 -17.45 7.76
N LEU A 360 -2.37 -16.75 6.74
CA LEU A 360 -1.08 -16.97 6.08
C LEU A 360 -0.25 -15.70 6.20
N GLY A 361 0.92 -15.74 6.82
CA GLY A 361 1.69 -14.51 6.95
C GLY A 361 2.88 -14.57 7.91
N HIS A 362 3.26 -13.39 8.36
CA HIS A 362 4.37 -13.21 9.29
C HIS A 362 4.22 -14.09 10.55
N PRO A 363 5.31 -14.67 11.08
CA PRO A 363 5.27 -15.51 12.27
C PRO A 363 4.55 -14.92 13.48
N ASP A 364 4.65 -13.60 13.68
CA ASP A 364 4.02 -12.89 14.80
C ASP A 364 2.48 -12.84 14.71
N LEU A 365 1.88 -13.26 13.59
CA LEU A 365 0.43 -13.45 13.45
C LEU A 365 -0.08 -14.72 14.13
N ALA A 366 0.78 -15.58 14.68
CA ALA A 366 0.40 -16.81 15.38
C ALA A 366 -0.53 -16.59 16.60
N SER A 367 -0.57 -15.36 17.15
CA SER A 367 -1.50 -14.99 18.22
C SER A 367 -2.94 -14.73 17.75
N ALA A 368 -3.17 -14.63 16.44
CA ALA A 368 -4.50 -14.46 15.87
C ALA A 368 -5.34 -15.71 16.09
N ARG A 369 -6.62 -15.52 16.42
CA ARG A 369 -7.57 -16.66 16.49
C ARG A 369 -7.85 -17.17 15.08
N ALA A 370 -7.15 -18.24 14.71
CA ALA A 370 -7.27 -18.86 13.41
C ALA A 370 -7.59 -20.35 13.55
N SER A 371 -8.47 -20.88 12.68
CA SER A 371 -8.67 -22.32 12.52
C SER A 371 -7.44 -22.96 11.89
N VAL A 372 -6.77 -22.26 10.98
CA VAL A 372 -5.50 -22.67 10.39
C VAL A 372 -4.55 -21.49 10.35
N PHE A 373 -3.34 -21.65 10.87
CA PHE A 373 -2.25 -20.69 10.75
C PHE A 373 -1.06 -21.35 10.04
N ILE A 374 -0.53 -20.68 9.01
CA ILE A 374 0.69 -21.11 8.32
C ILE A 374 1.64 -19.91 8.24
N PRO A 375 2.76 -19.93 8.96
CA PRO A 375 3.79 -18.90 8.85
C PRO A 375 4.46 -19.01 7.47
N VAL A 376 4.71 -17.86 6.86
CA VAL A 376 5.37 -17.78 5.55
C VAL A 376 6.53 -16.81 5.58
N SER A 377 7.50 -17.03 4.71
CA SER A 377 8.65 -16.17 4.54
C SER A 377 8.23 -14.80 3.98
N THR A 378 8.83 -13.73 4.51
CA THR A 378 8.58 -12.35 4.05
C THR A 378 9.43 -12.03 2.83
N PRO A 379 8.81 -11.65 1.68
CA PRO A 379 9.55 -11.25 0.50
C PRO A 379 10.44 -10.02 0.75
N GLY A 380 11.70 -10.07 0.32
CA GLY A 380 12.70 -9.03 0.57
C GLY A 380 13.42 -9.13 1.91
N ILE A 381 13.08 -10.13 2.73
CA ILE A 381 13.75 -10.45 4.00
C ILE A 381 14.26 -11.88 3.96
N GLY A 382 13.37 -12.87 4.05
CA GLY A 382 13.70 -14.29 4.08
C GLY A 382 13.55 -14.98 2.72
N SER A 383 12.89 -14.34 1.77
CA SER A 383 12.69 -14.86 0.41
C SER A 383 12.76 -13.74 -0.64
N PRO A 384 13.07 -14.06 -1.91
CA PRO A 384 12.96 -13.09 -2.98
C PRO A 384 11.49 -12.81 -3.32
N GLY A 385 11.24 -11.68 -4.00
CA GLY A 385 9.92 -11.31 -4.48
C GLY A 385 9.93 -10.09 -5.38
N HIS A 386 8.75 -9.54 -5.69
CA HIS A 386 8.61 -8.33 -6.48
C HIS A 386 7.43 -7.51 -5.97
N LEU A 387 7.60 -6.20 -5.85
CA LEU A 387 6.52 -5.28 -5.50
C LEU A 387 6.43 -4.13 -6.51
N PHE A 388 5.20 -3.65 -6.73
CA PHE A 388 4.97 -2.39 -7.43
C PHE A 388 5.12 -1.22 -6.46
N ARG A 389 5.87 -0.20 -6.90
CA ARG A 389 5.93 1.07 -6.20
C ARG A 389 4.59 1.80 -6.32
N ALA A 390 4.25 2.63 -5.32
CA ALA A 390 2.95 3.33 -5.25
C ALA A 390 2.57 4.12 -6.51
N ASP A 391 3.54 4.61 -7.29
CA ASP A 391 3.29 5.31 -8.54
C ASP A 391 2.98 4.38 -9.73
N GLY A 392 2.97 3.06 -9.52
CA GLY A 392 2.65 2.05 -10.53
C GLY A 392 3.63 1.97 -11.70
N SER A 393 4.67 2.81 -11.73
CA SER A 393 5.59 2.93 -12.85
C SER A 393 6.71 1.90 -12.86
N VAL A 394 7.02 1.32 -11.70
CA VAL A 394 8.16 0.43 -11.50
C VAL A 394 7.75 -0.76 -10.65
N MET A 395 8.09 -1.94 -11.12
CA MET A 395 8.14 -3.17 -10.35
C MET A 395 9.57 -3.41 -9.89
N LEU A 396 9.81 -3.44 -8.59
CA LEU A 396 11.15 -3.59 -8.03
C LEU A 396 11.36 -5.03 -7.52
N PRO A 397 12.53 -5.63 -7.81
CA PRO A 397 12.91 -6.89 -7.22
C PRO A 397 13.22 -6.71 -5.74
N LEU A 398 12.77 -7.66 -4.94
CA LEU A 398 13.08 -7.81 -3.53
C LEU A 398 14.07 -8.96 -3.39
N PHE A 399 15.28 -8.65 -2.94
CA PHE A 399 16.30 -9.68 -2.68
C PHE A 399 16.23 -10.10 -1.22
N ALA A 400 16.34 -11.40 -0.97
CA ALA A 400 16.41 -11.93 0.38
C ALA A 400 17.67 -11.40 1.10
N VAL A 401 17.52 -11.00 2.35
CA VAL A 401 18.63 -10.59 3.23
C VAL A 401 19.33 -11.83 3.79
N TYR A 402 18.54 -12.87 4.09
CA TYR A 402 19.01 -14.20 4.50
C TYR A 402 18.10 -15.28 3.89
N GLU A 403 18.51 -16.52 3.92
CA GLU A 403 17.65 -17.64 3.53
C GLU A 403 16.80 -18.08 4.72
N ASP A 404 15.48 -18.03 4.53
CA ASP A 404 14.49 -18.44 5.54
C ASP A 404 14.20 -19.94 5.42
N THR A 405 13.81 -20.55 6.53
CA THR A 405 13.30 -21.93 6.58
C THR A 405 11.78 -21.99 6.33
N LEU A 406 11.10 -20.84 6.35
CA LEU A 406 9.66 -20.76 6.11
C LEU A 406 9.34 -20.93 4.62
N PRO A 407 8.18 -21.51 4.29
CA PRO A 407 7.75 -21.63 2.90
C PRO A 407 7.38 -20.27 2.32
N MET A 408 7.57 -20.08 1.02
CA MET A 408 7.03 -18.93 0.30
C MET A 408 5.51 -19.00 0.25
N LEU A 409 4.82 -17.86 0.39
CA LEU A 409 3.36 -17.80 0.34
C LEU A 409 2.80 -18.42 -0.95
N SER A 410 3.41 -18.12 -2.11
CA SER A 410 2.97 -18.68 -3.40
C SER A 410 2.98 -20.21 -3.40
N SER A 411 4.01 -20.83 -2.84
CA SER A 411 4.11 -22.29 -2.72
C SER A 411 3.03 -22.88 -1.81
N VAL A 412 2.72 -22.21 -0.69
CA VAL A 412 1.64 -22.63 0.22
C VAL A 412 0.29 -22.57 -0.49
N LEU A 413 0.02 -21.46 -1.18
CA LEU A 413 -1.25 -21.25 -1.90
C LEU A 413 -1.42 -22.25 -3.06
N ASP A 414 -0.35 -22.56 -3.80
CA ASP A 414 -0.40 -23.57 -4.88
C ASP A 414 -0.72 -24.96 -4.32
N ARG A 415 -0.13 -25.35 -3.20
CA ARG A 415 -0.44 -26.60 -2.50
C ARG A 415 -1.88 -26.65 -1.97
N ILE A 416 -2.41 -25.53 -1.45
CA ILE A 416 -3.82 -25.44 -1.06
C ILE A 416 -4.72 -25.60 -2.29
N LEU A 417 -4.39 -24.93 -3.40
CA LEU A 417 -5.13 -25.02 -4.66
C LEU A 417 -5.17 -26.45 -5.20
N GLU A 418 -4.03 -27.16 -5.20
CA GLU A 418 -3.93 -28.56 -5.65
C GLU A 418 -4.74 -29.50 -4.74
N SER A 419 -4.82 -29.20 -3.44
CA SER A 419 -5.55 -30.00 -2.45
C SER A 419 -7.05 -29.65 -2.37
N THR A 420 -7.48 -28.57 -3.00
CA THR A 420 -8.90 -28.18 -3.05
C THR A 420 -9.59 -28.91 -4.21
N PRO A 421 -10.68 -29.66 -3.96
CA PRO A 421 -11.34 -30.49 -4.98
C PRO A 421 -11.96 -29.68 -6.14
#